data_31abf2b0af092a09f6a755711c6205b7
#
_entry.id   31abf2b0af092a09f6a755711c6205b7
#
_cell.length_a   1.000
_cell.length_b   1.000
_cell.length_c   1.000
_cell.angle_alpha   90.00
_cell.angle_beta   90.00
_cell.angle_gamma   90.00
#
_symmetry.space_group_name_H-M   'P 1'
#
loop_
_entity.id
_entity.type
_entity.pdbx_description
1 polymer ?
#
loop_
_entity_poly.entity_id
_entity_poly.type
_entity_poly.pdbx_seq_one_letter_code
_entity_poly.pdbx_strand_id
1 'polypeptide(L)'
;DAQTPKITSLTALPFAELLFYDARKLTQLRVRAKCIEQSKDEVAFSQQHENAQKDYTTNIAPGQPIKSMDEVTYLEENHFVKLVFKAEKIDFLKLMRPNHQRAIFELKDDHWKGKFVTP
;
A
#
# COMPACT_ATOMS: atom_id res chain seq x y z
N ASP A 1 7.97 4.83 4.18
CA ASP A 1 9.32 5.26 4.49
C ASP A 1 10.21 5.18 3.24
N ALA A 2 10.95 6.25 2.95
CA ALA A 2 11.81 6.40 1.77
C ALA A 2 12.96 5.39 1.73
N GLN A 3 13.38 4.90 2.88
CA GLN A 3 14.51 3.98 3.02
C GLN A 3 14.12 2.51 2.80
N THR A 4 12.84 2.21 2.61
CA THR A 4 12.40 0.83 2.41
C THR A 4 12.66 0.33 0.98
N PRO A 5 12.99 -0.96 0.79
CA PRO A 5 13.23 -1.56 -0.53
C PRO A 5 12.07 -1.38 -1.51
N LYS A 6 10.83 -1.26 -1.02
CA LYS A 6 9.65 -1.04 -1.86
C LYS A 6 9.74 0.24 -2.71
N ILE A 7 10.39 1.29 -2.20
CA ILE A 7 10.56 2.56 -2.93
C ILE A 7 11.46 2.35 -4.14
N THR A 8 12.61 1.72 -3.96
CA THR A 8 13.53 1.38 -5.05
C THR A 8 12.87 0.44 -6.07
N SER A 9 12.13 -0.58 -5.58
CA SER A 9 11.42 -1.52 -6.45
C SER A 9 10.35 -0.82 -7.29
N LEU A 10 9.57 0.09 -6.71
CA LEU A 10 8.54 0.86 -7.42
C LEU A 10 9.14 1.87 -8.40
N THR A 11 10.36 2.36 -8.16
CA THR A 11 11.08 3.21 -9.11
C THR A 11 11.51 2.41 -10.35
N ALA A 12 11.99 1.19 -10.14
CA ALA A 12 12.40 0.29 -11.23
C ALA A 12 11.21 -0.31 -11.98
N LEU A 13 10.17 -0.75 -11.25
CA LEU A 13 8.95 -1.36 -11.79
C LEU A 13 7.74 -0.76 -11.06
N PRO A 14 7.02 0.21 -11.64
CA PRO A 14 6.00 0.97 -10.94
C PRO A 14 4.66 0.24 -10.81
N PHE A 15 4.67 -1.05 -10.56
CA PHE A 15 3.46 -1.86 -10.36
C PHE A 15 3.45 -2.52 -9.00
N ALA A 16 2.27 -2.57 -8.39
CA ALA A 16 2.05 -3.25 -7.13
C ALA A 16 0.69 -3.94 -7.10
N GLU A 17 0.57 -4.97 -6.29
CA GLU A 17 -0.72 -5.48 -5.83
C GLU A 17 -1.01 -4.96 -4.42
N LEU A 18 -2.16 -4.30 -4.27
CA LEU A 18 -2.66 -3.81 -3.00
C LEU A 18 -3.77 -4.74 -2.53
N LEU A 19 -3.65 -5.23 -1.30
CA LEU A 19 -4.63 -6.12 -0.69
C LEU A 19 -5.40 -5.37 0.40
N PHE A 20 -6.73 -5.34 0.26
CA PHE A 20 -7.64 -4.81 1.26
C PHE A 20 -8.56 -5.94 1.74
N TYR A 21 -8.77 -6.02 3.05
CA TYR A 21 -9.64 -7.02 3.65
C TYR A 21 -10.52 -6.41 4.73
N ASP A 22 -11.82 -6.59 4.58
CA ASP A 22 -12.82 -6.25 5.60
C ASP A 22 -13.32 -7.53 6.26
N ALA A 23 -12.87 -7.79 7.48
CA ALA A 23 -13.22 -9.00 8.25
C ALA A 23 -14.71 -9.04 8.64
N ARG A 24 -15.39 -7.88 8.83
CA ARG A 24 -16.81 -7.85 9.17
C ARG A 24 -17.68 -8.21 7.99
N LYS A 25 -17.29 -7.76 6.79
CA LYS A 25 -18.00 -8.05 5.55
C LYS A 25 -17.52 -9.31 4.85
N LEU A 26 -16.44 -9.94 5.36
CA LEU A 26 -15.74 -11.07 4.75
C LEU A 26 -15.41 -10.79 3.28
N THR A 27 -14.93 -9.59 3.02
CA THR A 27 -14.69 -9.08 1.66
C THR A 27 -13.23 -8.76 1.47
N GLN A 28 -12.66 -9.24 0.38
CA GLN A 28 -11.30 -8.97 -0.06
C GLN A 28 -11.30 -8.23 -1.40
N LEU A 29 -10.45 -7.22 -1.50
CA LEU A 29 -10.09 -6.60 -2.78
C LEU A 29 -8.60 -6.79 -3.01
N ARG A 30 -8.24 -7.36 -4.15
CA ARG A 30 -6.88 -7.39 -4.65
C ARG A 30 -6.82 -6.44 -5.84
N VAL A 31 -6.02 -5.39 -5.70
CA VAL A 31 -5.95 -4.31 -6.70
C VAL A 31 -4.56 -4.30 -7.32
N ARG A 32 -4.48 -4.61 -8.62
CA ARG A 32 -3.29 -4.33 -9.40
C ARG A 32 -3.29 -2.86 -9.76
N ALA A 33 -2.22 -2.16 -9.41
CA ALA A 33 -2.14 -0.72 -9.58
C ALA A 33 -0.75 -0.28 -10.05
N LYS A 34 -0.72 0.83 -10.78
CA LYS A 34 0.50 1.51 -11.18
C LYS A 34 0.78 2.65 -10.20
N CYS A 35 1.99 2.70 -9.67
CA CYS A 35 2.46 3.85 -8.91
C CYS A 35 2.70 5.01 -9.88
N ILE A 36 1.99 6.11 -9.69
CA ILE A 36 2.04 7.29 -10.56
C ILE A 36 2.73 8.48 -9.89
N GLU A 37 2.94 8.43 -8.58
CA GLU A 37 3.64 9.47 -7.82
C GLU A 37 4.37 8.85 -6.64
N GLN A 38 5.60 9.30 -6.43
CA GLN A 38 6.39 9.08 -5.21
C GLN A 38 6.97 10.44 -4.82
N SER A 39 6.49 11.01 -3.74
CA SER A 39 6.89 12.38 -3.35
C SER A 39 7.03 12.52 -1.83
N LYS A 40 7.93 13.41 -1.39
CA LYS A 40 7.87 13.95 -0.03
C LYS A 40 6.63 14.85 0.06
N ASP A 41 5.85 14.70 1.11
CA ASP A 41 4.64 15.50 1.36
C ASP A 41 4.55 15.82 2.85
N GLU A 42 5.04 16.99 3.22
CA GLU A 42 5.09 17.44 4.63
C GLU A 42 3.69 17.69 5.20
N VAL A 43 2.72 18.06 4.36
CA VAL A 43 1.33 18.23 4.79
C VAL A 43 0.73 16.87 5.14
N ALA A 44 0.90 15.89 4.25
CA ALA A 44 0.44 14.53 4.52
C ALA A 44 1.16 13.89 5.70
N PHE A 45 2.45 14.18 5.91
CA PHE A 45 3.20 13.75 7.07
C PHE A 45 2.64 14.34 8.36
N SER A 46 2.41 15.64 8.41
CA SER A 46 1.89 16.34 9.61
C SER A 46 0.48 15.91 10.01
N GLN A 47 -0.29 15.35 9.07
CA GLN A 47 -1.63 14.81 9.34
C GLN A 47 -1.60 13.40 9.95
N GLN A 48 -0.44 12.74 10.00
CA GLN A 48 -0.32 11.45 10.65
C GLN A 48 -0.39 11.60 12.18
N HIS A 49 -0.84 10.55 12.87
CA HIS A 49 -0.77 10.50 14.32
C HIS A 49 0.69 10.58 14.79
N GLU A 50 0.97 11.23 15.93
CA GLU A 50 2.33 11.47 16.45
C GLU A 50 3.20 10.20 16.50
N ASN A 51 2.63 9.06 16.94
CA ASN A 51 3.37 7.80 16.97
C ASN A 51 3.76 7.33 15.55
N ALA A 52 2.87 7.51 14.57
CA ALA A 52 3.16 7.18 13.18
C ALA A 52 4.20 8.12 12.58
N GLN A 53 4.20 9.41 12.95
CA GLN A 53 5.25 10.34 12.53
C GLN A 53 6.62 9.89 13.04
N LYS A 54 6.71 9.45 14.30
CA LYS A 54 7.93 8.91 14.89
C LYS A 54 8.52 7.75 14.11
N ASP A 55 7.68 6.84 13.60
CA ASP A 55 8.12 5.69 12.82
C ASP A 55 8.86 6.08 11.52
N TYR A 56 8.66 7.30 11.04
CA TYR A 56 9.35 7.83 9.86
C TYR A 56 10.60 8.65 10.17
N THR A 57 11.01 8.75 11.43
CA THR A 57 12.19 9.54 11.84
C THR A 57 13.32 8.66 12.39
N THR A 58 13.27 7.36 12.25
CA THR A 58 14.29 6.44 12.75
C THR A 58 15.62 6.61 12.00
N ASN A 59 16.73 6.57 12.74
CA ASN A 59 18.08 6.66 12.19
C ASN A 59 18.51 5.44 11.37
N ILE A 60 17.84 4.29 11.58
CA ILE A 60 18.12 3.02 10.91
C ILE A 60 16.93 2.69 10.01
N ALA A 61 17.21 2.34 8.75
CA ALA A 61 16.19 1.97 7.78
C ALA A 61 15.37 0.75 8.23
N PRO A 62 14.07 0.71 7.98
CA PRO A 62 13.22 -0.44 8.31
C PRO A 62 13.74 -1.75 7.73
N GLY A 63 13.77 -2.80 8.57
CA GLY A 63 14.22 -4.14 8.17
C GLY A 63 15.73 -4.37 8.25
N GLN A 64 16.51 -3.38 8.68
CA GLN A 64 17.94 -3.57 8.93
C GLN A 64 18.19 -4.33 10.24
N PRO A 65 19.18 -5.23 10.29
CA PRO A 65 19.53 -5.93 11.53
C PRO A 65 20.13 -4.96 12.55
N ILE A 66 19.74 -5.11 13.80
CA ILE A 66 20.25 -4.38 14.96
C ILE A 66 20.67 -5.36 16.04
N LYS A 67 21.59 -4.99 16.91
CA LYS A 67 22.04 -5.83 18.04
C LYS A 67 21.19 -5.61 19.29
N SER A 68 20.67 -4.38 19.46
CA SER A 68 19.83 -3.97 20.57
C SER A 68 18.82 -2.93 20.12
N MET A 69 17.65 -2.90 20.77
CA MET A 69 16.64 -1.87 20.52
C MET A 69 17.12 -0.45 20.86
N ASP A 70 18.13 -0.31 21.71
CA ASP A 70 18.73 0.98 22.09
C ASP A 70 19.51 1.66 20.94
N GLU A 71 19.80 0.91 19.86
CA GLU A 71 20.43 1.48 18.66
C GLU A 71 19.46 2.32 17.83
N VAL A 72 18.15 2.16 18.05
CA VAL A 72 17.12 2.92 17.35
C VAL A 72 16.94 4.27 18.03
N THR A 73 17.28 5.33 17.31
CA THR A 73 17.09 6.72 17.74
C THR A 73 16.23 7.46 16.72
N TYR A 74 15.79 8.65 17.07
CA TYR A 74 14.88 9.45 16.25
C TYR A 74 15.59 10.74 15.80
N LEU A 75 15.43 11.08 14.54
CA LEU A 75 15.99 12.24 13.90
C LEU A 75 14.97 13.39 13.82
N GLU A 76 15.43 14.60 13.59
CA GLU A 76 14.55 15.73 13.26
C GLU A 76 14.00 15.61 11.83
N GLU A 77 14.79 15.03 10.92
CA GLU A 77 14.38 14.78 9.53
C GLU A 77 13.51 13.53 9.44
N ASN A 78 12.43 13.60 8.63
CA ASN A 78 11.57 12.46 8.37
C ASN A 78 11.89 11.79 7.01
N HIS A 79 11.59 10.50 6.94
CA HIS A 79 11.71 9.66 5.74
C HIS A 79 10.33 9.33 5.13
N PHE A 80 9.32 10.16 5.41
CA PHE A 80 7.98 9.94 4.89
C PHE A 80 7.93 10.14 3.37
N VAL A 81 7.27 9.20 2.68
CA VAL A 81 6.99 9.29 1.24
C VAL A 81 5.53 8.96 1.01
N LYS A 82 4.84 9.86 0.32
CA LYS A 82 3.51 9.62 -0.22
C LYS A 82 3.63 8.84 -1.54
N LEU A 83 2.84 7.77 -1.64
CA LEU A 83 2.70 6.97 -2.85
C LEU A 83 1.27 7.10 -3.37
N VAL A 84 1.12 7.46 -4.64
CA VAL A 84 -0.18 7.50 -5.30
C VAL A 84 -0.25 6.39 -6.34
N PHE A 85 -1.31 5.61 -6.28
CA PHE A 85 -1.54 4.49 -7.18
C PHE A 85 -2.79 4.68 -8.01
N LYS A 86 -2.68 4.37 -9.31
CA LYS A 86 -3.83 4.26 -10.22
C LYS A 86 -4.16 2.78 -10.40
N ALA A 87 -5.38 2.39 -10.02
CA ALA A 87 -5.86 1.03 -10.18
C ALA A 87 -6.06 0.69 -11.67
N GLU A 88 -5.66 -0.53 -12.08
CA GLU A 88 -5.84 -1.05 -13.44
C GLU A 88 -6.72 -2.31 -13.47
N LYS A 89 -6.67 -3.11 -12.39
CA LYS A 89 -7.48 -4.31 -12.24
C LYS A 89 -7.87 -4.50 -10.79
N ILE A 90 -9.11 -4.90 -10.55
CA ILE A 90 -9.63 -5.22 -9.22
C ILE A 90 -10.20 -6.64 -9.26
N ASP A 91 -9.73 -7.50 -8.35
CA ASP A 91 -10.29 -8.81 -8.06
C ASP A 91 -11.03 -8.73 -6.73
N PHE A 92 -12.34 -8.74 -6.81
CA PHE A 92 -13.25 -8.70 -5.67
C PHE A 92 -13.67 -10.12 -5.28
N LEU A 93 -13.55 -10.45 -4.00
CA LEU A 93 -14.03 -11.71 -3.44
C LEU A 93 -14.84 -11.42 -2.16
N LYS A 94 -16.09 -11.89 -2.13
CA LYS A 94 -16.93 -11.89 -0.93
C LYS A 94 -17.27 -13.30 -0.53
N LEU A 95 -16.91 -13.66 0.70
CA LEU A 95 -17.26 -14.95 1.28
C LEU A 95 -18.67 -14.88 1.83
N MET A 96 -19.55 -15.75 1.33
CA MET A 96 -20.95 -15.86 1.75
C MET A 96 -21.52 -17.23 1.45
N ARG A 97 -22.64 -17.57 2.07
CA ARG A 97 -23.38 -18.81 1.81
C ARG A 97 -24.71 -18.46 1.08
N PRO A 98 -25.22 -19.32 0.19
CA PRO A 98 -24.68 -20.63 -0.18
C PRO A 98 -23.43 -20.55 -1.11
N ASN A 99 -23.25 -19.43 -1.85
CA ASN A 99 -22.16 -19.30 -2.82
C ASN A 99 -21.35 -18.04 -2.56
N HIS A 100 -20.03 -18.15 -2.63
CA HIS A 100 -19.14 -17.00 -2.65
C HIS A 100 -19.36 -16.18 -3.93
N GLN A 101 -19.08 -14.90 -3.84
CA GLN A 101 -19.13 -14.00 -5.01
C GLN A 101 -17.72 -13.55 -5.36
N ARG A 102 -17.32 -13.72 -6.61
CA ARG A 102 -16.08 -13.19 -7.15
C ARG A 102 -16.32 -12.46 -8.45
N ALA A 103 -15.73 -11.30 -8.59
CA ALA A 103 -15.80 -10.49 -9.79
C ALA A 103 -14.44 -9.89 -10.13
N ILE A 104 -14.13 -9.81 -11.40
CA ILE A 104 -12.92 -9.16 -11.90
C ILE A 104 -13.35 -7.94 -12.70
N PHE A 105 -12.71 -6.79 -12.37
CA PHE A 105 -12.87 -5.53 -13.08
C PHE A 105 -11.53 -5.15 -13.70
N GLU A 106 -11.55 -4.74 -14.96
CA GLU A 106 -10.37 -4.29 -15.70
C GLU A 106 -10.63 -2.90 -16.30
N LEU A 107 -9.67 -2.00 -16.16
CA LEU A 107 -9.71 -0.69 -16.78
C LEU A 107 -9.22 -0.81 -18.23
N LYS A 108 -10.08 -0.48 -19.19
CA LYS A 108 -9.78 -0.47 -20.63
C LYS A 108 -10.32 0.81 -21.24
N ASP A 109 -9.48 1.56 -21.93
CA ASP A 109 -9.85 2.83 -22.58
C ASP A 109 -10.60 3.78 -21.63
N ASP A 110 -10.08 3.95 -20.40
CA ASP A 110 -10.67 4.75 -19.31
C ASP A 110 -12.06 4.31 -18.83
N HIS A 111 -12.50 3.10 -19.21
CA HIS A 111 -13.75 2.50 -18.75
C HIS A 111 -13.50 1.19 -18.00
N TRP A 112 -14.19 1.05 -16.86
CA TRP A 112 -14.17 -0.20 -16.10
C TRP A 112 -15.14 -1.22 -16.71
N LYS A 113 -14.60 -2.41 -17.03
CA LYS A 113 -15.40 -3.57 -17.45
C LYS A 113 -15.31 -4.65 -16.38
N GLY A 114 -16.46 -5.14 -15.92
CA GLY A 114 -16.53 -6.16 -14.87
C GLY A 114 -17.24 -7.42 -15.36
N LYS A 115 -16.85 -8.57 -14.78
CA LYS A 115 -17.53 -9.85 -14.97
C LYS A 115 -17.43 -10.69 -13.70
N PHE A 116 -18.49 -11.46 -13.43
CA PHE A 116 -18.43 -12.52 -12.44
C PHE A 116 -17.56 -13.68 -12.92
N VAL A 117 -16.83 -14.27 -11.99
CA VAL A 117 -16.02 -15.46 -12.22
C VAL A 117 -16.25 -16.46 -11.09
N THR A 118 -15.91 -17.71 -11.33
CA THR A 118 -15.95 -18.75 -10.27
C THR A 118 -15.00 -18.35 -9.12
N PRO A 119 -15.45 -18.42 -7.87
CA PRO A 119 -14.65 -18.11 -6.70
C PRO A 119 -13.44 -19.02 -6.55
#